data_65c663fbd17a00cac7980e7e98d25b70
#
_entry.id   65c663fbd17a00cac7980e7e98d25b70
#
_cell.length_a   1.000
_cell.length_b   1.000
_cell.length_c   1.000
_cell.angle_alpha   90.00
_cell.angle_beta   90.00
_cell.angle_gamma   90.00
#
_symmetry.space_group_name_H-M   'P 1'
#
loop_
_entity.id
_entity.type
_entity.pdbx_description
1 polymer ?
#
loop_
_entity_poly.entity_id
_entity_poly.type
_entity_poly.pdbx_seq_one_letter_code
_entity_poly.pdbx_strand_id
1 'polypeptide(L)'
;MRLRPMPVVMISSLTQRGSEATLQALELGAVDFVPKPRLDSRAGIEAYRVEICDKVRCAFGARPRVQRPAPDPLKPLLREPFAAIGGASGGLSERVLHERLVLIGASTGGTEAIKEVLCSMPEQMPGILLVQHMPEMFTASFAKRLDGLCRLRVKEAEHGERVVPGTAYLA
;
A
#
# COMPACT_ATOMS: atom_id res chain seq x y z
N MET A 1 -16.54 -2.29 12.38
CA MET A 1 -15.91 -3.21 13.37
C MET A 1 -15.72 -2.56 14.77
N ARG A 2 -16.74 -1.88 15.30
CA ARG A 2 -16.58 -1.13 16.56
C ARG A 2 -16.67 -1.98 17.84
N LEU A 3 -17.43 -3.07 17.82
CA LEU A 3 -17.74 -3.83 19.04
C LEU A 3 -16.90 -5.11 19.24
N ARG A 4 -16.57 -5.81 18.16
CA ARG A 4 -15.68 -6.98 18.17
C ARG A 4 -14.81 -6.98 16.93
N PRO A 5 -13.63 -6.39 16.96
CA PRO A 5 -12.73 -6.40 15.83
C PRO A 5 -12.31 -7.85 15.52
N MET A 6 -12.50 -8.29 14.28
CA MET A 6 -12.06 -9.60 13.78
C MET A 6 -11.29 -9.41 12.47
N PRO A 7 -10.33 -10.29 12.15
CA PRO A 7 -9.68 -10.25 10.85
C PRO A 7 -10.69 -10.55 9.74
N VAL A 8 -10.67 -9.77 8.68
CA VAL A 8 -11.53 -9.93 7.51
C VAL A 8 -10.67 -10.02 6.27
N VAL A 9 -10.91 -11.06 5.47
CA VAL A 9 -10.40 -11.19 4.10
C VAL A 9 -11.55 -10.99 3.15
N MET A 10 -11.42 -10.05 2.21
CA MET A 10 -12.48 -9.75 1.24
C MET A 10 -12.37 -10.65 0.03
N ILE A 11 -13.49 -11.07 -0.54
CA ILE A 11 -13.54 -11.71 -1.86
C ILE A 11 -14.22 -10.72 -2.80
N SER A 12 -13.47 -10.19 -3.77
CA SER A 12 -13.91 -9.08 -4.62
C SER A 12 -13.94 -9.43 -6.10
N SER A 13 -14.84 -8.79 -6.85
CA SER A 13 -14.86 -8.90 -8.30
C SER A 13 -13.72 -8.06 -8.92
N LEU A 14 -13.15 -8.57 -10.02
CA LEU A 14 -12.13 -7.88 -10.81
C LEU A 14 -12.78 -6.81 -11.72
N THR A 15 -13.38 -5.79 -11.12
CA THR A 15 -13.95 -4.64 -11.83
C THR A 15 -13.44 -3.35 -11.20
N GLN A 16 -13.43 -2.24 -11.94
CA GLN A 16 -12.99 -0.95 -11.42
C GLN A 16 -13.78 -0.55 -10.15
N ARG A 17 -15.11 -0.71 -10.15
CA ARG A 17 -15.94 -0.49 -8.96
C ARG A 17 -15.59 -1.46 -7.82
N GLY A 18 -15.28 -2.71 -8.15
CA GLY A 18 -14.83 -3.72 -7.18
C GLY A 18 -13.49 -3.36 -6.56
N SER A 19 -12.54 -2.78 -7.32
CA SER A 19 -11.24 -2.35 -6.80
C SER A 19 -11.38 -1.19 -5.81
N GLU A 20 -12.17 -0.18 -6.13
CA GLU A 20 -12.42 0.95 -5.23
C GLU A 20 -13.07 0.51 -3.91
N ALA A 21 -14.12 -0.33 -3.98
CA ALA A 21 -14.78 -0.88 -2.80
C ALA A 21 -13.83 -1.74 -1.95
N THR A 22 -12.94 -2.50 -2.61
CA THR A 22 -11.96 -3.34 -1.92
C THR A 22 -10.92 -2.50 -1.20
N LEU A 23 -10.36 -1.49 -1.86
CA LEU A 23 -9.40 -0.57 -1.24
C LEU A 23 -10.04 0.17 -0.06
N GLN A 24 -11.31 0.59 -0.19
CA GLN A 24 -12.05 1.18 0.92
C GLN A 24 -12.24 0.19 2.08
N ALA A 25 -12.53 -1.09 1.79
CA ALA A 25 -12.66 -2.12 2.83
C ALA A 25 -11.33 -2.36 3.58
N LEU A 26 -10.20 -2.33 2.89
CA LEU A 26 -8.87 -2.42 3.52
C LEU A 26 -8.65 -1.25 4.49
N GLU A 27 -9.00 -0.03 4.10
CA GLU A 27 -8.93 1.13 5.00
C GLU A 27 -9.84 1.01 6.21
N LEU A 28 -11.01 0.40 6.03
CA LEU A 28 -11.94 0.12 7.11
C LEU A 28 -11.49 -1.03 8.02
N GLY A 29 -10.30 -1.59 7.76
CA GLY A 29 -9.64 -2.58 8.61
C GLY A 29 -9.76 -4.02 8.14
N ALA A 30 -10.11 -4.27 6.86
CA ALA A 30 -9.90 -5.58 6.26
C ALA A 30 -8.40 -5.86 6.16
N VAL A 31 -8.00 -7.11 6.43
CA VAL A 31 -6.57 -7.49 6.44
C VAL A 31 -6.04 -7.65 5.03
N ASP A 32 -6.85 -8.27 4.16
CA ASP A 32 -6.47 -8.54 2.77
C ASP A 32 -7.71 -8.83 1.91
N PHE A 33 -7.48 -9.05 0.63
CA PHE A 33 -8.53 -9.46 -0.31
C PHE A 33 -8.04 -10.54 -1.27
N VAL A 34 -9.00 -11.27 -1.86
CA VAL A 34 -8.79 -12.25 -2.92
C VAL A 34 -9.72 -11.90 -4.07
N PRO A 35 -9.24 -11.85 -5.32
CA PRO A 35 -10.12 -11.66 -6.47
C PRO A 35 -11.02 -12.89 -6.64
N LYS A 36 -12.27 -12.71 -7.09
CA LYS A 36 -13.12 -13.83 -7.45
C LYS A 36 -12.49 -14.64 -8.59
N PRO A 37 -12.42 -15.97 -8.48
CA PRO A 37 -11.78 -16.78 -9.51
C PRO A 37 -12.58 -16.70 -10.82
N ARG A 38 -11.86 -16.74 -11.93
CA ARG A 38 -12.42 -17.15 -13.21
C ARG A 38 -12.37 -18.69 -13.24
N LEU A 39 -13.52 -19.33 -13.18
CA LEU A 39 -13.63 -20.79 -13.02
C LEU A 39 -13.38 -21.55 -14.33
N ASP A 40 -12.40 -21.14 -15.12
CA ASP A 40 -12.18 -21.66 -16.47
C ASP A 40 -11.29 -22.92 -16.50
N SER A 41 -10.66 -23.30 -15.37
CA SER A 41 -9.83 -24.49 -15.32
C SER A 41 -9.72 -25.08 -13.92
N ARG A 42 -9.52 -26.42 -13.84
CA ARG A 42 -9.29 -27.13 -12.58
C ARG A 42 -8.01 -26.68 -11.86
N ALA A 43 -6.96 -26.36 -12.62
CA ALA A 43 -5.72 -25.83 -12.07
C ALA A 43 -5.91 -24.43 -11.44
N GLY A 44 -6.72 -23.57 -12.04
CA GLY A 44 -7.06 -22.25 -11.49
C GLY A 44 -7.82 -22.32 -10.17
N ILE A 45 -8.72 -23.33 -10.02
CA ILE A 45 -9.46 -23.55 -8.76
C ILE A 45 -8.51 -23.97 -7.64
N GLU A 46 -7.54 -24.84 -7.93
CA GLU A 46 -6.60 -25.31 -6.90
C GLU A 46 -5.63 -24.20 -6.48
N ALA A 47 -5.10 -23.40 -7.41
CA ALA A 47 -4.27 -22.25 -7.11
C ALA A 47 -5.04 -21.22 -6.24
N TYR A 48 -6.32 -20.98 -6.57
CA TYR A 48 -7.19 -20.10 -5.81
C TYR A 48 -7.45 -20.61 -4.39
N ARG A 49 -7.63 -21.94 -4.24
CA ARG A 49 -7.78 -22.55 -2.91
C ARG A 49 -6.57 -22.31 -2.04
N VAL A 50 -5.36 -22.48 -2.60
CA VAL A 50 -4.10 -22.23 -1.88
C VAL A 50 -4.02 -20.77 -1.47
N GLU A 51 -4.25 -19.84 -2.38
CA GLU A 51 -4.21 -18.40 -2.11
C GLU A 51 -5.18 -17.99 -0.98
N ILE A 52 -6.44 -18.45 -1.03
CA ILE A 52 -7.41 -18.18 0.04
C ILE A 52 -6.92 -18.72 1.37
N CYS A 53 -6.47 -19.99 1.41
CA CYS A 53 -6.03 -20.61 2.65
C CYS A 53 -4.85 -19.85 3.26
N ASP A 54 -3.91 -19.41 2.46
CA ASP A 54 -2.72 -18.68 2.94
C ASP A 54 -3.11 -17.30 3.45
N LYS A 55 -3.95 -16.56 2.73
CA LYS A 55 -4.44 -15.25 3.19
C LYS A 55 -5.28 -15.35 4.46
N VAL A 56 -6.11 -16.38 4.60
CA VAL A 56 -6.90 -16.63 5.82
C VAL A 56 -5.97 -16.99 7.00
N ARG A 57 -4.95 -17.82 6.79
CA ARG A 57 -3.96 -18.13 7.84
C ARG A 57 -3.19 -16.89 8.28
N CYS A 58 -2.72 -16.08 7.32
CA CYS A 58 -2.06 -14.82 7.61
C CYS A 58 -2.99 -13.85 8.37
N ALA A 59 -4.25 -13.75 7.95
CA ALA A 59 -5.23 -12.90 8.61
C ALA A 59 -5.54 -13.35 10.04
N PHE A 60 -5.56 -14.66 10.30
CA PHE A 60 -5.79 -15.19 11.66
C PHE A 60 -4.75 -14.71 12.67
N GLY A 61 -3.48 -14.56 12.25
CA GLY A 61 -2.40 -13.99 13.06
C GLY A 61 -2.42 -12.46 13.17
N ALA A 62 -3.20 -11.79 12.33
CA ALA A 62 -3.27 -10.34 12.33
C ALA A 62 -4.09 -9.83 13.53
N ARG A 63 -3.59 -8.81 14.20
CA ARG A 63 -4.39 -8.08 15.20
C ARG A 63 -5.19 -7.00 14.48
N PRO A 64 -6.54 -7.10 14.40
CA PRO A 64 -7.34 -6.07 13.78
C PRO A 64 -7.07 -4.72 14.44
N ARG A 65 -6.65 -3.73 13.68
CA ARG A 65 -6.53 -2.37 14.21
C ARG A 65 -7.93 -1.85 14.53
N VAL A 66 -8.16 -1.51 15.78
CA VAL A 66 -9.27 -0.63 16.12
C VAL A 66 -8.98 0.69 15.43
N GLN A 67 -9.82 1.09 14.47
CA GLN A 67 -9.69 2.39 13.84
C GLN A 67 -9.64 3.47 14.94
N ARG A 68 -8.48 4.06 15.13
CA ARG A 68 -8.45 5.38 15.73
C ARG A 68 -9.18 6.32 14.78
N PRO A 69 -10.02 7.25 15.30
CA PRO A 69 -10.59 8.30 14.46
C PRO A 69 -9.47 8.87 13.60
N ALA A 70 -9.75 9.06 12.31
CA ALA A 70 -8.79 9.72 11.42
C ALA A 70 -8.29 10.97 12.15
N PRO A 71 -6.97 11.20 12.23
CA PRO A 71 -6.46 12.42 12.82
C PRO A 71 -7.12 13.56 12.09
N ASP A 72 -7.63 14.52 12.86
CA ASP A 72 -8.27 15.74 12.37
C ASP A 72 -7.41 16.32 11.23
N PRO A 73 -7.94 16.47 10.01
CA PRO A 73 -7.17 17.00 8.88
C PRO A 73 -6.63 18.42 9.14
N LEU A 74 -7.14 19.11 10.17
CA LEU A 74 -6.68 20.42 10.61
C LEU A 74 -5.60 20.36 11.71
N LYS A 75 -5.30 19.18 12.27
CA LYS A 75 -4.11 19.01 13.09
C LYS A 75 -2.99 18.55 12.19
N PRO A 76 -2.00 19.40 11.88
CA PRO A 76 -0.73 18.93 11.37
C PRO A 76 -0.27 17.87 12.36
N LEU A 77 -0.06 16.64 11.91
CA LEU A 77 0.67 15.68 12.68
C LEU A 77 2.07 16.25 12.87
N LEU A 78 2.24 17.05 13.94
CA LEU A 78 3.53 17.29 14.56
C LEU A 78 3.95 15.95 15.20
N ARG A 79 4.06 14.90 14.37
CA ARG A 79 5.03 13.87 14.64
C ARG A 79 6.35 14.60 14.47
N GLU A 80 7.09 14.69 15.56
CA GLU A 80 8.48 15.07 15.58
C GLU A 80 9.11 14.60 14.27
N PRO A 81 9.70 15.48 13.45
CA PRO A 81 10.35 15.04 12.24
C PRO A 81 11.25 13.89 12.67
N PHE A 82 11.20 12.78 11.97
CA PHE A 82 12.10 11.63 12.17
C PHE A 82 13.48 12.21 12.48
N ALA A 83 13.84 12.20 13.77
CA ALA A 83 15.07 12.80 14.23
C ALA A 83 16.17 12.15 13.43
N ALA A 84 16.75 12.90 12.52
CA ALA A 84 17.79 12.45 11.63
C ALA A 84 18.83 11.75 12.49
N ILE A 85 19.04 10.47 12.25
CA ILE A 85 20.20 9.75 12.76
C ILE A 85 21.40 10.43 12.08
N GLY A 86 22.00 11.38 12.76
CA GLY A 86 23.09 12.19 12.27
C GLY A 86 22.69 13.65 12.10
N GLY A 87 23.01 14.46 13.11
CA GLY A 87 22.76 15.89 13.12
C GLY A 87 23.37 16.59 11.93
N ALA A 88 22.51 17.08 11.08
CA ALA A 88 22.70 18.26 10.24
C ALA A 88 21.32 18.62 9.69
N SER A 89 20.92 19.86 9.82
CA SER A 89 19.77 20.51 9.19
C SER A 89 20.01 20.65 7.66
N GLY A 90 20.18 19.53 6.98
CA GLY A 90 20.42 19.46 5.54
C GLY A 90 19.55 18.34 4.96
N GLY A 91 18.64 18.66 4.06
CA GLY A 91 17.99 17.67 3.21
C GLY A 91 19.03 16.76 2.54
N LEU A 92 18.64 15.59 2.06
CA LEU A 92 19.51 14.70 1.31
C LEU A 92 20.17 15.49 0.18
N SER A 93 21.51 15.33 0.00
CA SER A 93 22.18 16.03 -1.09
C SER A 93 21.56 15.62 -2.43
N GLU A 94 21.52 16.54 -3.39
CA GLU A 94 20.97 16.32 -4.72
C GLU A 94 21.58 15.06 -5.37
N ARG A 95 22.86 14.84 -5.14
CA ARG A 95 23.53 13.62 -5.58
C ARG A 95 22.91 12.34 -5.01
N VAL A 96 22.60 12.29 -3.72
CA VAL A 96 21.97 11.13 -3.07
C VAL A 96 20.56 10.91 -3.61
N LEU A 97 19.79 11.97 -3.87
CA LEU A 97 18.47 11.88 -4.45
C LEU A 97 18.48 11.23 -5.84
N HIS A 98 19.50 11.52 -6.65
CA HIS A 98 19.57 11.01 -8.03
C HIS A 98 20.34 9.69 -8.19
N GLU A 99 21.27 9.36 -7.29
CA GLU A 99 22.08 8.14 -7.36
C GLU A 99 21.51 6.97 -6.53
N ARG A 100 20.48 7.19 -5.74
CA ARG A 100 19.88 6.17 -4.88
C ARG A 100 18.47 5.83 -5.31
N LEU A 101 18.07 4.61 -5.00
CA LEU A 101 16.70 4.11 -5.15
C LEU A 101 16.26 3.45 -3.86
N VAL A 102 14.98 3.58 -3.55
CA VAL A 102 14.32 2.83 -2.48
C VAL A 102 13.46 1.73 -3.11
N LEU A 103 13.64 0.50 -2.68
CA LEU A 103 12.86 -0.65 -3.16
C LEU A 103 11.99 -1.15 -2.02
N ILE A 104 10.69 -1.29 -2.26
CA ILE A 104 9.73 -1.78 -1.27
C ILE A 104 8.92 -2.91 -1.90
N GLY A 105 8.98 -4.11 -1.31
CA GLY A 105 8.15 -5.25 -1.67
C GLY A 105 7.17 -5.56 -0.53
N ALA A 106 5.91 -5.81 -0.88
CA ALA A 106 4.89 -6.14 0.10
C ALA A 106 3.85 -7.13 -0.43
N SER A 107 3.16 -7.81 0.50
CA SER A 107 2.11 -8.78 0.22
C SER A 107 0.96 -8.57 1.21
N THR A 108 0.51 -9.61 1.93
CA THR A 108 -0.60 -9.53 2.89
C THR A 108 -0.41 -8.41 3.91
N GLY A 109 -1.38 -7.52 4.04
CA GLY A 109 -1.32 -6.32 4.87
C GLY A 109 -0.43 -5.19 4.30
N GLY A 110 0.17 -5.41 3.13
CA GLY A 110 1.09 -4.46 2.48
C GLY A 110 0.44 -3.14 2.11
N THR A 111 -0.81 -3.13 1.73
CA THR A 111 -1.53 -1.90 1.34
C THR A 111 -1.53 -0.85 2.46
N GLU A 112 -1.84 -1.25 3.69
CA GLU A 112 -1.80 -0.34 4.84
C GLU A 112 -0.36 -0.01 5.26
N ALA A 113 0.54 -1.01 5.23
CA ALA A 113 1.94 -0.79 5.57
C ALA A 113 2.62 0.20 4.60
N ILE A 114 2.43 0.03 3.29
CA ILE A 114 2.94 0.95 2.26
C ILE A 114 2.38 2.36 2.49
N LYS A 115 1.08 2.49 2.72
CA LYS A 115 0.45 3.78 3.02
C LYS A 115 1.09 4.46 4.24
N GLU A 116 1.26 3.74 5.34
CA GLU A 116 1.88 4.28 6.55
C GLU A 116 3.31 4.75 6.30
N VAL A 117 4.09 3.96 5.58
CA VAL A 117 5.48 4.28 5.22
C VAL A 117 5.53 5.51 4.32
N LEU A 118 4.82 5.51 3.19
CA LEU A 118 4.86 6.61 2.23
C LEU A 118 4.31 7.91 2.81
N CYS A 119 3.21 7.87 3.56
CA CYS A 119 2.66 9.08 4.20
C CYS A 119 3.59 9.68 5.26
N SER A 120 4.54 8.91 5.80
CA SER A 120 5.53 9.39 6.75
C SER A 120 6.79 9.97 6.09
N MET A 121 6.99 9.71 4.79
CA MET A 121 8.16 10.17 4.04
C MET A 121 8.06 11.64 3.67
N PRO A 122 9.19 12.38 3.68
CA PRO A 122 9.25 13.74 3.16
C PRO A 122 9.18 13.74 1.63
N GLU A 123 8.87 14.88 1.05
CA GLU A 123 8.82 15.06 -0.41
C GLU A 123 10.19 14.84 -1.07
N GLN A 124 11.26 15.25 -0.40
CA GLN A 124 12.65 15.11 -0.89
C GLN A 124 13.20 13.71 -0.58
N MET A 125 12.83 12.75 -1.39
CA MET A 125 13.28 11.36 -1.33
C MET A 125 13.87 10.92 -2.65
N PRO A 126 14.80 9.94 -2.67
CA PRO A 126 15.15 9.22 -3.90
C PRO A 126 13.92 8.63 -4.57
N GLY A 127 14.02 8.25 -5.83
CA GLY A 127 12.96 7.50 -6.50
C GLY A 127 12.66 6.19 -5.76
N ILE A 128 11.37 5.86 -5.64
CA ILE A 128 10.90 4.68 -4.90
C ILE A 128 10.22 3.72 -5.87
N LEU A 129 10.64 2.46 -5.87
CA LEU A 129 9.98 1.39 -6.62
C LEU A 129 9.22 0.50 -5.65
N LEU A 130 7.94 0.32 -5.91
CA LEU A 130 7.01 -0.42 -5.06
C LEU A 130 6.50 -1.65 -5.81
N VAL A 131 6.55 -2.81 -5.19
CA VAL A 131 5.88 -4.00 -5.66
C VAL A 131 4.93 -4.48 -4.56
N GLN A 132 3.63 -4.46 -4.86
CA GLN A 132 2.61 -5.03 -4.00
C GLN A 132 1.98 -6.23 -4.70
N HIS A 133 1.98 -7.37 -4.03
CA HIS A 133 1.29 -8.56 -4.54
C HIS A 133 -0.22 -8.31 -4.59
N MET A 134 -0.69 -7.83 -5.74
CA MET A 134 -2.10 -7.57 -6.04
C MET A 134 -2.38 -7.74 -7.53
N PRO A 135 -3.62 -7.99 -7.95
CA PRO A 135 -3.97 -8.04 -9.37
C PRO A 135 -3.75 -6.67 -10.04
N GLU A 136 -3.24 -6.70 -11.28
CA GLU A 136 -2.91 -5.52 -12.09
C GLU A 136 -3.98 -4.43 -12.09
N MET A 137 -5.26 -4.81 -12.18
CA MET A 137 -6.36 -3.84 -12.20
C MET A 137 -6.56 -3.03 -10.90
N PHE A 138 -5.84 -3.38 -9.83
CA PHE A 138 -5.88 -2.64 -8.56
C PHE A 138 -4.74 -1.64 -8.45
N THR A 139 -3.64 -1.82 -9.20
CA THR A 139 -2.42 -1.00 -9.05
C THR A 139 -2.67 0.46 -9.36
N ALA A 140 -3.33 0.77 -10.48
CA ALA A 140 -3.67 2.15 -10.85
C ALA A 140 -4.54 2.84 -9.79
N SER A 141 -5.59 2.16 -9.30
CA SER A 141 -6.48 2.71 -8.28
C SER A 141 -5.76 2.90 -6.94
N PHE A 142 -4.88 1.97 -6.58
CA PHE A 142 -4.10 2.06 -5.35
C PHE A 142 -3.05 3.17 -5.43
N ALA A 143 -2.32 3.29 -6.55
CA ALA A 143 -1.37 4.37 -6.78
C ALA A 143 -2.05 5.74 -6.70
N LYS A 144 -3.18 5.94 -7.41
CA LYS A 144 -3.97 7.17 -7.37
C LYS A 144 -4.42 7.54 -5.95
N ARG A 145 -4.79 6.53 -5.16
CA ARG A 145 -5.20 6.74 -3.78
C ARG A 145 -4.04 7.19 -2.90
N LEU A 146 -2.87 6.56 -3.04
CA LEU A 146 -1.66 6.93 -2.31
C LEU A 146 -1.20 8.35 -2.69
N ASP A 147 -1.29 8.71 -3.97
CA ASP A 147 -0.96 10.05 -4.47
C ASP A 147 -1.78 11.14 -3.77
N GLY A 148 -3.05 10.89 -3.52
CA GLY A 148 -3.92 11.83 -2.78
C GLY A 148 -3.65 11.91 -1.27
N LEU A 149 -2.85 11.00 -0.69
CA LEU A 149 -2.59 10.93 0.75
C LEU A 149 -1.15 11.31 1.13
N CYS A 150 -0.22 11.12 0.21
CA CYS A 150 1.22 11.29 0.45
C CYS A 150 1.69 12.67 0.02
N ARG A 151 2.84 13.09 0.53
CA ARG A 151 3.56 14.27 0.05
C ARG A 151 4.35 13.98 -1.23
N LEU A 152 4.82 12.74 -1.36
CA LEU A 152 5.44 12.21 -2.56
C LEU A 152 4.42 12.08 -3.68
N ARG A 153 4.83 12.25 -4.92
CA ARG A 153 4.03 11.80 -6.05
C ARG A 153 4.00 10.29 -6.07
N VAL A 154 2.82 9.71 -6.27
CA VAL A 154 2.67 8.25 -6.40
C VAL A 154 1.94 7.93 -7.69
N LYS A 155 2.47 7.04 -8.51
CA LYS A 155 1.86 6.62 -9.76
C LYS A 155 2.07 5.13 -10.03
N GLU A 156 1.24 4.57 -10.88
CA GLU A 156 1.52 3.27 -11.49
C GLU A 156 2.72 3.39 -12.43
N ALA A 157 3.61 2.41 -12.38
CA ALA A 157 4.81 2.38 -13.21
C ALA A 157 4.48 2.17 -14.68
N GLU A 158 5.19 2.87 -15.57
CA GLU A 158 5.08 2.69 -17.00
C GLU A 158 6.38 2.09 -17.57
N HIS A 159 6.25 1.24 -18.58
CA HIS A 159 7.42 0.61 -19.20
C HIS A 159 8.39 1.65 -19.80
N GLY A 160 9.66 1.55 -19.41
CA GLY A 160 10.72 2.41 -19.96
C GLY A 160 10.74 3.84 -19.42
N GLU A 161 9.90 4.20 -18.45
CA GLU A 161 9.92 5.53 -17.86
C GLU A 161 11.15 5.76 -16.97
N ARG A 162 11.59 7.01 -16.89
CA ARG A 162 12.71 7.39 -16.04
C ARG A 162 12.24 7.55 -14.61
N VAL A 163 12.93 6.90 -13.68
CA VAL A 163 12.70 7.08 -12.25
C VAL A 163 13.27 8.42 -11.80
N VAL A 164 12.45 9.25 -11.17
CA VAL A 164 12.86 10.57 -10.68
C VAL A 164 12.68 10.69 -9.16
N PRO A 165 13.50 11.49 -8.47
CA PRO A 165 13.32 11.76 -7.05
C PRO A 165 11.93 12.32 -6.72
N GLY A 166 11.47 12.10 -5.49
CA GLY A 166 10.17 12.57 -5.02
C GLY A 166 8.98 11.78 -5.56
N THR A 167 9.22 10.70 -6.30
CA THR A 167 8.17 9.90 -6.93
C THR A 167 8.27 8.43 -6.55
N ALA A 168 7.15 7.84 -6.19
CA ALA A 168 6.98 6.42 -5.94
C ALA A 168 6.22 5.76 -7.11
N TYR A 169 6.78 4.69 -7.63
CA TYR A 169 6.29 3.94 -8.78
C TYR A 169 5.80 2.58 -8.32
N LEU A 170 4.51 2.30 -8.50
CA LEU A 170 3.90 1.03 -8.15
C LEU A 170 3.82 0.12 -9.39
N ALA A 171 4.38 -1.09 -9.29
CA ALA A 171 4.34 -2.13 -10.31
C ALA A 171 3.55 -3.37 -9.83
#